data_bc9fd61c8c6d3e831e93a7cc7f6945cf
#
_entry.id   bc9fd61c8c6d3e831e93a7cc7f6945cf
#
_cell.length_a   1.000
_cell.length_b   1.000
_cell.length_c   1.000
_cell.angle_alpha   90.00
_cell.angle_beta   90.00
_cell.angle_gamma   90.00
#
_symmetry.space_group_name_H-M   'P 1'
#
loop_
_entity.id
_entity.type
_entity.pdbx_description
1 polymer ?
#
loop_
_entity_poly.entity_id
_entity_poly.type
_entity_poly.pdbx_seq_one_letter_code
_entity_poly.pdbx_strand_id
1 'polypeptide(L)'
;LDLNRPWKNISANKVKKVFELLNITNFSHSLDFKKDIVFLVPRNGSQSPWSSKTGDIFNSCNLKEIQRVERIKGLEAENFSEKLLLKEDFPFDPLTEEFSIGLRSIKSLFSKLNKKSFSFKYLKNSYQSYINANKKYGFGLNEQEINYLLKNYENLKRNPPDVELMMFSQANSE
;
A
#
# COMPACT_ATOMS: atom_id res chain seq x y z
N LEU A 1 14.28 -3.79 -1.72
CA LEU A 1 14.68 -4.00 -3.12
C LEU A 1 14.26 -5.38 -3.57
N ASP A 2 13.57 -5.45 -4.71
CA ASP A 2 13.27 -6.69 -5.42
C ASP A 2 14.29 -6.88 -6.55
N LEU A 3 15.01 -7.99 -6.50
CA LEU A 3 16.12 -8.29 -7.41
C LEU A 3 15.82 -9.53 -8.23
N ASN A 4 16.12 -9.48 -9.53
CA ASN A 4 16.03 -10.65 -10.39
C ASN A 4 17.18 -11.66 -10.20
N ARG A 5 18.18 -11.30 -9.38
CA ARG A 5 19.29 -12.17 -8.94
C ARG A 5 19.75 -11.79 -7.53
N PRO A 6 20.44 -12.70 -6.79
CA PRO A 6 20.97 -12.40 -5.48
C PRO A 6 21.88 -11.17 -5.47
N TRP A 7 21.79 -10.34 -4.42
CA TRP A 7 22.57 -9.11 -4.27
C TRP A 7 24.07 -9.32 -4.42
N LYS A 8 24.58 -10.45 -3.93
CA LYS A 8 26.00 -10.84 -4.06
C LYS A 8 26.50 -11.00 -5.51
N ASN A 9 25.58 -11.13 -6.46
CA ASN A 9 25.91 -11.29 -7.89
C ASN A 9 25.82 -9.95 -8.65
N ILE A 10 25.59 -8.85 -7.95
CA ILE A 10 25.58 -7.49 -8.51
C ILE A 10 26.97 -6.88 -8.30
N SER A 11 27.55 -6.27 -9.34
CA SER A 11 28.89 -5.69 -9.23
C SER A 11 28.94 -4.55 -8.21
N ALA A 12 30.07 -4.39 -7.50
CA ALA A 12 30.25 -3.36 -6.49
C ALA A 12 29.96 -1.93 -7.01
N ASN A 13 30.35 -1.65 -8.27
CA ASN A 13 30.07 -0.35 -8.89
C ASN A 13 28.55 -0.09 -9.05
N LYS A 14 27.77 -1.12 -9.39
CA LYS A 14 26.32 -0.99 -9.48
C LYS A 14 25.69 -0.82 -8.10
N VAL A 15 26.18 -1.53 -7.09
CA VAL A 15 25.76 -1.35 -5.70
C VAL A 15 26.00 0.08 -5.23
N LYS A 16 27.20 0.60 -5.46
CA LYS A 16 27.55 1.99 -5.13
C LYS A 16 26.60 2.98 -5.82
N LYS A 17 26.35 2.79 -7.11
CA LYS A 17 25.45 3.65 -7.88
C LYS A 17 24.01 3.62 -7.34
N VAL A 18 23.52 2.46 -6.86
CA VAL A 18 22.22 2.35 -6.21
C VAL A 18 22.18 3.18 -4.93
N PHE A 19 23.22 3.12 -4.10
CA PHE A 19 23.28 3.88 -2.86
C PHE A 19 23.33 5.39 -3.12
N GLU A 20 24.09 5.82 -4.12
CA GLU A 20 24.14 7.21 -4.56
C GLU A 20 22.76 7.70 -5.04
N LEU A 21 22.09 6.94 -5.92
CA LEU A 21 20.76 7.29 -6.46
C LEU A 21 19.68 7.34 -5.38
N LEU A 22 19.77 6.48 -4.38
CA LEU A 22 18.80 6.44 -3.25
C LEU A 22 19.21 7.37 -2.10
N ASN A 23 20.34 8.09 -2.23
CA ASN A 23 20.93 8.94 -1.19
C ASN A 23 21.10 8.21 0.16
N ILE A 24 21.58 6.96 0.11
CA ILE A 24 21.82 6.14 1.30
C ILE A 24 23.16 6.53 1.89
N THR A 25 23.16 7.20 3.04
CA THR A 25 24.36 7.62 3.76
C THR A 25 24.83 6.58 4.77
N ASN A 26 23.87 5.84 5.37
CA ASN A 26 24.13 4.80 6.36
C ASN A 26 23.46 3.50 5.92
N PHE A 27 24.20 2.41 5.94
CA PHE A 27 23.72 1.10 5.58
C PHE A 27 24.01 0.10 6.70
N SER A 28 23.02 -0.60 7.17
CA SER A 28 23.17 -1.71 8.11
C SER A 28 22.67 -3.01 7.48
N HIS A 29 23.48 -4.06 7.57
CA HIS A 29 23.11 -5.41 7.13
C HIS A 29 22.17 -6.13 8.10
N SER A 30 22.24 -5.77 9.38
CA SER A 30 21.40 -6.31 10.44
C SER A 30 20.55 -5.19 10.99
N LEU A 31 19.27 -5.23 10.67
CA LEU A 31 18.29 -4.43 11.37
C LEU A 31 17.76 -5.32 12.50
N ASP A 32 18.31 -5.17 13.68
CA ASP A 32 17.68 -5.66 14.91
C ASP A 32 16.47 -4.81 15.18
N PHE A 33 15.39 -5.11 14.47
CA PHE A 33 14.11 -4.51 14.76
C PHE A 33 13.63 -5.02 16.12
N LYS A 34 13.56 -4.13 17.07
CA LYS A 34 12.77 -4.34 18.28
C LYS A 34 11.38 -4.79 17.84
N LYS A 35 10.74 -5.68 18.59
CA LYS A 35 9.45 -6.30 18.24
C LYS A 35 8.31 -5.30 17.97
N ASP A 36 8.49 -4.05 18.33
CA ASP A 36 7.48 -3.01 18.40
C ASP A 36 7.56 -1.98 17.26
N ILE A 37 8.28 -2.29 16.16
CA ILE A 37 8.30 -1.41 14.99
C ILE A 37 7.14 -1.77 14.07
N VAL A 38 6.31 -0.78 13.82
CA VAL A 38 5.24 -0.81 12.84
C VAL A 38 5.73 -0.11 11.57
N PHE A 39 5.47 -0.73 10.45
CA PHE A 39 5.83 -0.17 9.15
C PHE A 39 4.59 0.34 8.44
N LEU A 40 4.67 1.55 7.91
CA LEU A 40 3.73 2.03 6.92
C LEU A 40 4.25 1.63 5.54
N VAL A 41 3.47 0.84 4.83
CA VAL A 41 3.85 0.19 3.57
C VAL A 41 2.79 0.44 2.50
N PRO A 42 3.14 0.42 1.22
CA PRO A 42 2.14 0.37 0.15
C PRO A 42 1.25 -0.85 0.31
N ARG A 43 -0.04 -0.71 0.02
CA ARG A 43 -0.99 -1.83 0.05
C ARG A 43 -0.49 -3.00 -0.79
N ASN A 44 -0.71 -4.20 -0.27
CA ASN A 44 -0.31 -5.42 -0.97
C ASN A 44 -0.96 -5.49 -2.36
N GLY A 45 -0.14 -5.69 -3.37
CA GLY A 45 -0.57 -5.70 -4.77
C GLY A 45 -0.55 -4.36 -5.49
N SER A 46 -0.27 -3.26 -4.79
CA SER A 46 -0.04 -1.96 -5.39
C SER A 46 1.46 -1.67 -5.52
N GLN A 47 1.80 -0.73 -6.39
CA GLN A 47 3.14 -0.16 -6.52
C GLN A 47 3.03 1.34 -6.28
N SER A 48 3.88 1.89 -5.41
CA SER A 48 3.86 3.32 -5.15
C SER A 48 4.32 4.14 -6.38
N PRO A 49 3.81 5.36 -6.59
CA PRO A 49 4.29 6.25 -7.66
C PRO A 49 5.80 6.51 -7.56
N TRP A 50 6.32 6.60 -6.33
CA TRP A 50 7.76 6.73 -6.08
C TRP A 50 8.54 5.51 -6.59
N SER A 51 8.02 4.31 -6.35
CA SER A 51 8.62 3.05 -6.82
C SER A 51 8.64 2.97 -8.35
N SER A 52 7.56 3.35 -9.00
CA SER A 52 7.47 3.39 -10.47
C SER A 52 8.53 4.33 -11.04
N LYS A 53 8.60 5.56 -10.53
CA LYS A 53 9.59 6.54 -10.97
C LYS A 53 11.03 6.11 -10.72
N THR A 54 11.30 5.50 -9.56
CA THR A 54 12.63 4.97 -9.23
C THR A 54 13.01 3.83 -10.18
N GLY A 55 12.06 2.97 -10.56
CA GLY A 55 12.27 1.94 -11.55
C GLY A 55 12.68 2.48 -12.91
N ASP A 56 12.05 3.55 -13.39
CA ASP A 56 12.40 4.22 -14.64
C ASP A 56 13.84 4.80 -14.58
N ILE A 57 14.20 5.44 -13.46
CA ILE A 57 15.55 5.98 -13.25
C ILE A 57 16.58 4.84 -13.25
N PHE A 58 16.29 3.74 -12.55
CA PHE A 58 17.22 2.61 -12.49
C PHE A 58 17.41 1.95 -13.86
N ASN A 59 16.34 1.81 -14.64
CA ASN A 59 16.41 1.32 -16.01
C ASN A 59 17.29 2.24 -16.89
N SER A 60 17.09 3.54 -16.80
CA SER A 60 17.90 4.55 -17.52
C SER A 60 19.37 4.55 -17.08
N CYS A 61 19.65 4.18 -15.83
CA CYS A 61 20.98 4.02 -15.28
C CYS A 61 21.63 2.64 -15.53
N ASN A 62 21.00 1.79 -16.34
CA ASN A 62 21.44 0.41 -16.63
C ASN A 62 21.53 -0.50 -15.40
N LEU A 63 20.59 -0.33 -14.45
CA LEU A 63 20.42 -1.14 -13.23
C LEU A 63 19.25 -2.12 -13.37
N LYS A 64 19.16 -2.80 -14.53
CA LYS A 64 18.05 -3.70 -14.89
C LYS A 64 17.89 -4.93 -13.99
N GLU A 65 18.88 -5.19 -13.14
CA GLU A 65 18.83 -6.27 -12.14
C GLU A 65 17.83 -5.95 -11.02
N ILE A 66 17.51 -4.68 -10.81
CA ILE A 66 16.59 -4.23 -9.76
C ILE A 66 15.22 -4.09 -10.40
N GLN A 67 14.30 -4.98 -10.03
CA GLN A 67 12.95 -5.01 -10.59
C GLN A 67 12.03 -4.00 -9.91
N ARG A 68 12.15 -3.88 -8.59
CA ARG A 68 11.29 -3.01 -7.79
C ARG A 68 12.01 -2.48 -6.55
N VAL A 69 11.74 -1.24 -6.22
CA VAL A 69 12.19 -0.58 -4.99
C VAL A 69 10.99 0.07 -4.35
N GLU A 70 10.80 -0.14 -3.05
CA GLU A 70 9.77 0.56 -2.29
C GLU A 70 10.40 1.31 -1.13
N ARG A 71 9.83 2.46 -0.81
CA ARG A 71 10.15 3.23 0.39
C ARG A 71 9.06 2.97 1.43
N ILE A 72 9.49 2.52 2.59
CA ILE A 72 8.62 2.29 3.75
C ILE A 72 9.04 3.19 4.89
N LYS A 73 8.10 3.53 5.77
CA LYS A 73 8.36 4.30 6.98
C LYS A 73 8.26 3.38 8.18
N GLY A 74 9.30 3.32 9.02
CA GLY A 74 9.26 2.62 10.30
C GLY A 74 8.82 3.57 11.40
N LEU A 75 7.90 3.13 12.24
CA LEU A 75 7.37 3.86 13.38
C LEU A 75 7.69 3.08 14.65
N GLU A 76 8.34 3.72 15.61
CA GLU A 76 8.48 3.15 16.93
C GLU A 76 7.16 3.34 17.68
N ALA A 77 6.51 2.26 18.07
CA ALA A 77 5.27 2.30 18.81
C ALA A 77 5.36 1.40 20.04
N GLU A 78 5.42 2.01 21.21
CA GLU A 78 5.21 1.32 22.47
C GLU A 78 3.71 0.98 22.59
N ASN A 79 3.38 -0.30 22.81
CA ASN A 79 1.99 -0.77 22.97
C ASN A 79 1.08 -0.53 21.75
N PHE A 80 1.56 -0.90 20.57
CA PHE A 80 0.81 -0.78 19.34
C PHE A 80 -0.56 -1.46 19.40
N SER A 81 -1.61 -0.68 19.21
CA SER A 81 -2.92 -1.20 18.82
C SER A 81 -3.37 -0.51 17.54
N GLU A 82 -3.91 -1.29 16.60
CA GLU A 82 -4.48 -0.76 15.35
C GLU A 82 -5.51 0.36 15.58
N LYS A 83 -6.21 0.32 16.74
CA LYS A 83 -7.15 1.35 17.16
C LYS A 83 -6.49 2.67 17.55
N LEU A 84 -5.23 2.66 17.98
CA LEU A 84 -4.50 3.87 18.39
C LEU A 84 -4.10 4.68 17.15
N LEU A 85 -3.67 4.01 16.09
CA LEU A 85 -3.28 4.65 14.83
C LEU A 85 -4.45 5.31 14.10
N LEU A 86 -5.65 4.77 14.28
CA LEU A 86 -6.88 5.37 13.71
C LEU A 86 -7.37 6.58 14.52
N LYS A 87 -6.83 6.81 15.71
CA LYS A 87 -7.21 7.93 16.59
C LYS A 87 -6.23 9.10 16.56
N GLU A 88 -4.99 8.84 16.22
CA GLU A 88 -3.99 9.89 16.07
C GLU A 88 -4.00 10.37 14.61
N ASP A 89 -3.86 11.68 14.41
CA ASP A 89 -3.73 12.34 13.12
C ASP A 89 -2.40 11.93 12.42
N PHE A 90 -2.21 10.63 12.24
CA PHE A 90 -1.04 10.13 11.55
C PHE A 90 -1.27 10.26 10.04
N PRO A 91 -0.44 11.04 9.33
CA PRO A 91 -0.64 11.29 7.91
C PRO A 91 -0.30 10.04 7.10
N PHE A 92 -1.28 9.21 6.83
CA PHE A 92 -1.19 8.12 5.87
C PHE A 92 -2.43 8.10 4.98
N ASP A 93 -2.28 7.60 3.77
CA ASP A 93 -3.38 7.44 2.83
C ASP A 93 -3.92 6.00 2.90
N PRO A 94 -5.10 5.77 3.51
CA PRO A 94 -5.66 4.43 3.64
C PRO A 94 -6.05 3.78 2.30
N LEU A 95 -6.10 4.53 1.18
CA LEU A 95 -6.34 3.98 -0.15
C LEU A 95 -5.09 3.29 -0.71
N THR A 96 -3.91 3.84 -0.45
CA THR A 96 -2.64 3.41 -1.04
C THR A 96 -1.69 2.77 -0.06
N GLU A 97 -1.86 3.00 1.25
CA GLU A 97 -0.97 2.55 2.31
C GLU A 97 -1.69 1.66 3.32
N GLU A 98 -0.94 0.83 4.01
CA GLU A 98 -1.42 -0.01 5.11
C GLU A 98 -0.33 -0.19 6.18
N PHE A 99 -0.74 -0.49 7.40
CA PHE A 99 0.19 -0.80 8.48
C PHE A 99 0.58 -2.27 8.46
N SER A 100 1.85 -2.52 8.71
CA SER A 100 2.46 -3.85 8.69
C SER A 100 3.32 -4.06 9.92
N ILE A 101 3.13 -5.16 10.61
CA ILE A 101 3.90 -5.52 11.80
C ILE A 101 4.97 -6.54 11.40
N GLY A 102 6.23 -6.16 11.60
CA GLY A 102 7.39 -7.02 11.41
C GLY A 102 7.81 -7.24 9.95
N LEU A 103 9.00 -7.80 9.79
CA LEU A 103 9.68 -7.96 8.48
C LEU A 103 9.02 -8.96 7.52
N ARG A 104 8.23 -9.91 8.03
CA ARG A 104 7.62 -10.94 7.18
C ARG A 104 6.60 -10.36 6.22
N SER A 105 5.82 -9.40 6.69
CA SER A 105 4.81 -8.71 5.86
C SER A 105 5.45 -7.78 4.83
N ILE A 106 6.62 -7.19 5.14
CA ILE A 106 7.38 -6.40 4.15
C ILE A 106 7.82 -7.27 2.96
N LYS A 107 8.22 -8.52 3.21
CA LYS A 107 8.58 -9.43 2.13
C LYS A 107 7.42 -9.73 1.18
N SER A 108 6.18 -9.69 1.67
CA SER A 108 5.00 -9.93 0.84
C SER A 108 4.75 -8.82 -0.20
N LEU A 109 5.26 -7.60 0.01
CA LEU A 109 5.17 -6.50 -0.96
C LEU A 109 5.81 -6.84 -2.31
N PHE A 110 6.83 -7.69 -2.29
CA PHE A 110 7.58 -8.12 -3.47
C PHE A 110 7.10 -9.47 -4.00
N SER A 111 6.16 -10.12 -3.33
CA SER A 111 5.58 -11.36 -3.84
C SER A 111 4.74 -11.05 -5.07
N LYS A 112 4.95 -11.83 -6.16
CA LYS A 112 4.03 -11.79 -7.29
C LYS A 112 2.68 -12.23 -6.78
N LEU A 113 1.70 -11.35 -6.89
CA LEU A 113 0.32 -11.74 -6.62
C LEU A 113 -0.02 -12.89 -7.58
N ASN A 114 -0.21 -14.07 -7.04
CA ASN A 114 -0.91 -15.09 -7.78
C ASN A 114 -2.25 -14.47 -8.17
N LYS A 115 -2.52 -14.41 -9.48
CA LYS A 115 -3.81 -13.95 -10.01
C LYS A 115 -4.89 -14.89 -9.47
N LYS A 116 -5.30 -14.66 -8.22
CA LYS A 116 -6.53 -15.26 -7.71
C LYS A 116 -7.65 -14.61 -8.50
N SER A 117 -8.54 -15.43 -9.02
CA SER A 117 -9.79 -14.93 -9.61
C SER A 117 -10.43 -13.97 -8.60
N PHE A 118 -10.60 -12.71 -9.00
CA PHE A 118 -11.27 -11.73 -8.16
C PHE A 118 -12.72 -12.14 -8.05
N SER A 119 -13.20 -12.43 -6.84
CA SER A 119 -14.61 -12.52 -6.55
C SER A 119 -15.06 -11.18 -6.00
N PHE A 120 -16.01 -10.55 -6.66
CA PHE A 120 -16.65 -9.34 -6.15
C PHE A 120 -17.40 -9.65 -4.85
N LYS A 121 -17.22 -8.79 -3.85
CA LYS A 121 -18.00 -8.85 -2.62
C LYS A 121 -19.14 -7.85 -2.73
N TYR A 122 -20.36 -8.37 -2.72
CA TYR A 122 -21.54 -7.52 -2.67
C TYR A 122 -21.77 -7.03 -1.24
N LEU A 123 -21.93 -5.73 -1.08
CA LEU A 123 -22.29 -5.12 0.20
C LEU A 123 -23.80 -4.92 0.24
N LYS A 124 -24.40 -5.13 1.42
CA LYS A 124 -25.81 -4.78 1.62
C LYS A 124 -26.00 -3.28 1.36
N ASN A 125 -26.99 -2.89 0.58
CA ASN A 125 -27.33 -1.49 0.35
C ASN A 125 -27.93 -0.87 1.62
N SER A 126 -27.10 -0.46 2.55
CA SER A 126 -27.47 0.19 3.82
C SER A 126 -26.40 1.18 4.26
N TYR A 127 -26.81 2.24 4.92
CA TYR A 127 -25.93 3.30 5.42
C TYR A 127 -24.77 2.72 6.26
N GLN A 128 -25.07 1.82 7.19
CA GLN A 128 -24.06 1.21 8.05
C GLN A 128 -23.05 0.36 7.28
N SER A 129 -23.48 -0.32 6.21
CA SER A 129 -22.57 -1.10 5.35
C SER A 129 -21.59 -0.20 4.62
N TYR A 130 -22.04 0.96 4.14
CA TYR A 130 -21.16 1.94 3.49
C TYR A 130 -20.17 2.56 4.47
N ILE A 131 -20.60 2.92 5.69
CA ILE A 131 -19.70 3.42 6.73
C ILE A 131 -18.62 2.39 7.08
N ASN A 132 -19.01 1.13 7.23
CA ASN A 132 -18.07 0.05 7.54
C ASN A 132 -17.08 -0.17 6.38
N ALA A 133 -17.56 -0.15 5.14
CA ALA A 133 -16.74 -0.26 3.95
C ALA A 133 -15.79 0.95 3.81
N ASN A 134 -16.30 2.16 4.07
CA ASN A 134 -15.52 3.39 4.06
C ASN A 134 -14.33 3.32 5.02
N LYS A 135 -14.55 2.87 6.25
CA LYS A 135 -13.49 2.66 7.24
C LYS A 135 -12.51 1.54 6.85
N LYS A 136 -13.04 0.44 6.34
CA LYS A 136 -12.23 -0.74 6.01
C LYS A 136 -11.35 -0.56 4.79
N TYR A 137 -11.87 0.08 3.75
CA TYR A 137 -11.21 0.21 2.46
C TYR A 137 -10.66 1.61 2.20
N GLY A 138 -10.94 2.59 3.09
CA GLY A 138 -10.46 3.95 2.97
C GLY A 138 -11.05 4.71 1.78
N PHE A 139 -12.34 4.51 1.48
CA PHE A 139 -12.95 5.16 0.31
C PHE A 139 -13.06 6.68 0.42
N GLY A 140 -13.03 7.25 1.62
CA GLY A 140 -13.13 8.70 1.81
C GLY A 140 -14.52 9.29 1.51
N LEU A 141 -15.56 8.45 1.41
CA LEU A 141 -16.91 8.89 1.09
C LEU A 141 -17.51 9.74 2.21
N ASN A 142 -18.04 10.91 1.85
CA ASN A 142 -18.79 11.76 2.75
C ASN A 142 -20.27 11.32 2.85
N GLU A 143 -21.04 11.97 3.74
CA GLU A 143 -22.43 11.61 3.98
C GLU A 143 -23.33 11.81 2.75
N GLN A 144 -23.10 12.87 1.98
CA GLN A 144 -23.88 13.16 0.78
C GLN A 144 -23.67 12.10 -0.31
N GLU A 145 -22.42 11.65 -0.48
CA GLU A 145 -22.03 10.60 -1.41
C GLU A 145 -22.62 9.25 -1.01
N ILE A 146 -22.60 8.93 0.27
CA ILE A 146 -23.23 7.71 0.79
C ILE A 146 -24.75 7.72 0.50
N ASN A 147 -25.43 8.83 0.76
CA ASN A 147 -26.84 8.98 0.49
C ASN A 147 -27.16 8.90 -1.02
N TYR A 148 -26.31 9.48 -1.84
CA TYR A 148 -26.40 9.36 -3.30
C TYR A 148 -26.30 7.90 -3.75
N LEU A 149 -25.33 7.17 -3.27
CA LEU A 149 -25.12 5.75 -3.58
C LEU A 149 -26.32 4.89 -3.12
N LEU A 150 -26.79 5.10 -1.89
CA LEU A 150 -27.96 4.39 -1.35
C LEU A 150 -29.16 4.50 -2.29
N LYS A 151 -29.51 5.74 -2.68
CA LYS A 151 -30.65 6.00 -3.56
C LYS A 151 -30.49 5.36 -4.94
N ASN A 152 -29.28 5.45 -5.51
CA ASN A 152 -29.03 4.90 -6.84
C ASN A 152 -29.09 3.37 -6.85
N TYR A 153 -28.50 2.69 -5.85
CA TYR A 153 -28.57 1.22 -5.78
C TYR A 153 -29.95 0.70 -5.41
N GLU A 154 -30.76 1.49 -4.69
CA GLU A 154 -32.16 1.21 -4.47
C GLU A 154 -32.94 1.24 -5.79
N ASN A 155 -32.75 2.27 -6.61
CA ASN A 155 -33.35 2.41 -7.94
C ASN A 155 -32.93 1.26 -8.87
N LEU A 156 -31.65 0.85 -8.80
CA LEU A 156 -31.11 -0.27 -9.56
C LEU A 156 -31.57 -1.64 -9.05
N LYS A 157 -32.25 -1.70 -7.91
CA LYS A 157 -32.72 -2.93 -7.26
C LYS A 157 -31.67 -4.00 -7.07
N ARG A 158 -30.43 -3.57 -6.79
CA ARG A 158 -29.31 -4.48 -6.55
C ARG A 158 -28.37 -3.95 -5.46
N ASN A 159 -27.58 -4.83 -4.90
CA ASN A 159 -26.51 -4.48 -3.98
C ASN A 159 -25.25 -4.00 -4.73
N PRO A 160 -24.50 -3.05 -4.18
CA PRO A 160 -23.21 -2.63 -4.75
C PRO A 160 -22.14 -3.70 -4.56
N PRO A 161 -21.35 -4.02 -5.60
CA PRO A 161 -20.10 -4.71 -5.40
C PRO A 161 -19.03 -3.75 -4.86
N ASP A 162 -18.06 -4.27 -4.12
CA ASP A 162 -16.97 -3.51 -3.52
C ASP A 162 -16.16 -2.72 -4.56
N VAL A 163 -15.98 -3.29 -5.76
CA VAL A 163 -15.25 -2.65 -6.85
C VAL A 163 -15.96 -1.39 -7.38
N GLU A 164 -17.29 -1.36 -7.47
CA GLU A 164 -18.01 -0.17 -7.92
C GLU A 164 -17.91 0.96 -6.90
N LEU A 165 -17.92 0.65 -5.61
CA LEU A 165 -17.68 1.64 -4.56
C LEU A 165 -16.24 2.19 -4.63
N MET A 166 -15.26 1.34 -4.90
CA MET A 166 -13.88 1.77 -5.11
C MET A 166 -13.76 2.69 -6.33
N MET A 167 -14.37 2.32 -7.46
CA MET A 167 -14.36 3.14 -8.67
C MET A 167 -15.02 4.51 -8.45
N PHE A 168 -16.16 4.53 -7.75
CA PHE A 168 -16.84 5.76 -7.40
C PHE A 168 -15.97 6.66 -6.51
N SER A 169 -15.36 6.09 -5.48
CA SER A 169 -14.42 6.80 -4.60
C SER A 169 -13.26 7.41 -5.38
N GLN A 170 -12.64 6.65 -6.28
CA GLN A 170 -11.51 7.15 -7.10
C GLN A 170 -11.94 8.28 -8.06
N ALA A 171 -13.10 8.14 -8.70
CA ALA A 171 -13.61 9.16 -9.61
C ALA A 171 -14.03 10.46 -8.90
N ASN A 172 -14.36 10.39 -7.62
CA ASN A 172 -14.88 11.52 -6.84
C ASN A 172 -13.82 12.17 -5.94
N SER A 173 -12.59 11.66 -5.92
CA SER A 173 -11.48 12.16 -5.10
C SER A 173 -10.67 13.29 -5.77
N GLU A 174 -11.10 13.80 -6.94
CA GLU A 174 -10.47 14.93 -7.64
C GLU A 174 -10.97 16.30 -7.15
#